data_7d4bd1965f044cb4ad7fb3766784b0c7
#
_entry.id   7d4bd1965f044cb4ad7fb3766784b0c7
#
_cell.length_a   1.000
_cell.length_b   1.000
_cell.length_c   1.000
_cell.angle_alpha   90.00
_cell.angle_beta   90.00
_cell.angle_gamma   90.00
#
_symmetry.space_group_name_H-M   'P 1'
#
loop_
_entity.id
_entity.type
_entity.pdbx_description
1 polymer ?
#
loop_
_entity_poly.entity_id
_entity_poly.type
_entity_poly.pdbx_seq_one_letter_code
_entity_poly.pdbx_strand_id
1 'polypeptide(L)'
;MLIRMLAAASALALTACATPATAVGSMVDVNVTDRITGETLPMYWNDGRWWVPGKPGNRYAVTLTNRSGGRTLTVISVDGVNVVSGETAAHDQTGYVLNHGQHAQITGWRKNLARVAAFEFTALPNSYAARTGRPDNVGVIGVAVFREKVRYVPPPEPVSPPLSRSKSGAAQDSARGDATAQAPASPSASNEASADARAERRDQQQQRLGTGHGRTEYAPTQQVAFERAQSTPDELITIHYDSRDNLIAMGAIPRPLARPHRTPEPFPAPVGFVPDPPRRW
;
A
#
# COMPACT_ATOMS: atom_id res chain seq x y z
N MET A 1 -66.35 11.78 -16.68
CA MET A 1 -65.19 12.48 -17.26
C MET A 1 -64.04 12.33 -16.29
N LEU A 2 -63.23 11.27 -16.40
CA LEU A 2 -62.12 10.93 -15.50
C LEU A 2 -60.81 11.44 -16.12
N ILE A 3 -60.18 12.40 -15.52
CA ILE A 3 -58.84 12.89 -15.87
C ILE A 3 -57.82 11.97 -15.19
N ARG A 4 -57.10 11.15 -15.98
CA ARG A 4 -55.94 10.37 -15.53
C ARG A 4 -54.72 11.29 -15.56
N MET A 5 -54.20 11.66 -14.37
CA MET A 5 -52.88 12.29 -14.23
C MET A 5 -51.82 11.18 -14.30
N LEU A 6 -51.02 11.19 -15.37
CA LEU A 6 -49.76 10.42 -15.48
C LEU A 6 -48.68 11.20 -14.73
N ALA A 7 -48.21 10.67 -13.60
CA ALA A 7 -47.02 11.15 -12.95
C ALA A 7 -45.79 10.50 -13.59
N ALA A 8 -45.03 11.24 -14.37
CA ALA A 8 -43.74 10.83 -14.89
C ALA A 8 -42.67 11.01 -13.81
N ALA A 9 -42.22 9.91 -13.22
CA ALA A 9 -41.10 9.91 -12.30
C ALA A 9 -39.81 9.89 -13.13
N SER A 10 -39.16 11.06 -13.27
CA SER A 10 -37.83 11.19 -13.84
C SER A 10 -36.80 10.69 -12.82
N ALA A 11 -36.28 9.49 -13.03
CA ALA A 11 -35.12 8.99 -12.29
C ALA A 11 -33.86 9.73 -12.78
N LEU A 12 -33.42 10.72 -12.01
CA LEU A 12 -32.11 11.35 -12.21
C LEU A 12 -31.02 10.36 -11.80
N ALA A 13 -30.40 9.70 -12.76
CA ALA A 13 -29.19 8.91 -12.53
C ALA A 13 -28.03 9.88 -12.23
N LEU A 14 -27.72 10.09 -10.95
CA LEU A 14 -26.49 10.77 -10.53
C LEU A 14 -25.31 9.88 -10.89
N THR A 15 -24.70 10.15 -12.02
CA THR A 15 -23.39 9.60 -12.37
C THR A 15 -22.37 10.27 -11.45
N ALA A 16 -22.09 9.66 -10.31
CA ALA A 16 -21.03 10.11 -9.41
C ALA A 16 -19.69 9.93 -10.14
N CYS A 17 -19.14 11.01 -10.71
CA CYS A 17 -17.75 11.05 -11.13
C CYS A 17 -16.89 10.86 -9.87
N ALA A 18 -16.43 9.63 -9.61
CA ALA A 18 -15.48 9.35 -8.55
C ALA A 18 -14.17 10.08 -8.87
N THR A 19 -13.90 11.17 -8.16
CA THR A 19 -12.61 11.86 -8.24
C THR A 19 -11.55 10.95 -7.60
N PRO A 20 -10.39 10.77 -8.25
CA PRO A 20 -9.31 9.97 -7.65
C PRO A 20 -8.82 10.64 -6.36
N ALA A 21 -8.56 9.81 -5.34
CA ALA A 21 -7.92 10.26 -4.11
C ALA A 21 -6.39 10.30 -4.31
N THR A 22 -5.71 11.14 -3.54
CA THR A 22 -4.23 11.20 -3.55
C THR A 22 -3.60 10.47 -2.37
N ALA A 23 -4.38 10.21 -1.31
CA ALA A 23 -3.96 9.46 -0.13
C ALA A 23 -5.16 8.73 0.49
N VAL A 24 -4.88 7.68 1.25
CA VAL A 24 -5.86 6.90 2.01
C VAL A 24 -5.37 6.69 3.44
N GLY A 25 -6.30 6.55 4.37
CA GLY A 25 -6.05 6.36 5.79
C GLY A 25 -6.64 7.51 6.62
N SER A 26 -6.87 7.24 7.89
CA SER A 26 -7.44 8.20 8.86
C SER A 26 -6.42 8.62 9.93
N MET A 27 -5.63 7.67 10.43
CA MET A 27 -4.55 7.94 11.40
C MET A 27 -3.23 8.22 10.69
N VAL A 28 -2.96 7.52 9.60
CA VAL A 28 -1.77 7.70 8.79
C VAL A 28 -2.21 7.81 7.33
N ASP A 29 -1.97 8.98 6.73
CA ASP A 29 -2.13 9.13 5.28
C ASP A 29 -1.09 8.28 4.56
N VAL A 30 -1.55 7.42 3.67
CA VAL A 30 -0.69 6.58 2.83
C VAL A 30 -0.90 6.97 1.38
N ASN A 31 0.17 7.27 0.68
CA ASN A 31 0.16 7.46 -0.76
C ASN A 31 1.33 6.73 -1.43
N VAL A 32 1.25 6.59 -2.75
CA VAL A 32 2.30 5.99 -3.57
C VAL A 32 2.85 7.07 -4.50
N THR A 33 4.16 7.27 -4.47
CA THR A 33 4.85 8.28 -5.27
C THR A 33 5.72 7.59 -6.31
N ASP A 34 5.55 7.94 -7.58
CA ASP A 34 6.46 7.55 -8.65
C ASP A 34 7.78 8.34 -8.49
N ARG A 35 8.88 7.63 -8.29
CA ARG A 35 10.19 8.25 -8.01
C ARG A 35 10.94 8.67 -9.28
N ILE A 36 10.42 8.35 -10.45
CA ILE A 36 10.96 8.81 -11.74
C ILE A 36 10.39 10.17 -12.10
N THR A 37 9.07 10.35 -11.92
CA THR A 37 8.38 11.60 -12.23
C THR A 37 8.27 12.54 -11.02
N GLY A 38 8.36 12.01 -9.80
CA GLY A 38 8.10 12.74 -8.55
C GLY A 38 6.61 12.91 -8.24
N GLU A 39 5.73 12.37 -9.06
CA GLU A 39 4.29 12.53 -8.92
C GLU A 39 3.70 11.55 -7.91
N THR A 40 2.74 12.01 -7.13
CA THR A 40 1.87 11.14 -6.33
C THR A 40 0.88 10.46 -7.26
N LEU A 41 0.88 9.13 -7.26
CA LEU A 41 0.00 8.34 -8.11
C LEU A 41 -1.46 8.47 -7.62
N PRO A 42 -2.41 8.70 -8.53
CA PRO A 42 -3.82 8.78 -8.18
C PRO A 42 -4.35 7.42 -7.73
N MET A 43 -5.24 7.43 -6.72
CA MET A 43 -5.91 6.24 -6.22
C MET A 43 -7.37 6.22 -6.66
N TYR A 44 -7.79 5.11 -7.20
CA TYR A 44 -9.14 4.90 -7.71
C TYR A 44 -9.87 3.90 -6.82
N TRP A 45 -11.07 4.27 -6.38
CA TRP A 45 -11.95 3.36 -5.65
C TRP A 45 -12.76 2.52 -6.63
N ASN A 46 -12.61 1.21 -6.57
CA ASN A 46 -13.38 0.29 -7.40
C ASN A 46 -13.61 -1.02 -6.66
N ASP A 47 -14.84 -1.48 -6.67
CA ASP A 47 -15.26 -2.75 -6.05
C ASP A 47 -14.77 -2.94 -4.62
N GLY A 48 -14.95 -1.91 -3.78
CA GLY A 48 -14.56 -1.96 -2.35
C GLY A 48 -13.06 -1.89 -2.09
N ARG A 49 -12.24 -1.49 -3.09
CA ARG A 49 -10.78 -1.48 -2.99
C ARG A 49 -10.17 -0.22 -3.59
N TRP A 50 -9.05 0.20 -3.02
CA TRP A 50 -8.22 1.25 -3.59
C TRP A 50 -7.22 0.67 -4.58
N TRP A 51 -7.10 1.31 -5.73
CA TRP A 51 -6.23 0.90 -6.83
C TRP A 51 -5.31 2.02 -7.27
N VAL A 52 -4.03 1.68 -7.47
CA VAL A 52 -2.99 2.60 -7.95
C VAL A 52 -2.44 2.09 -9.28
N PRO A 53 -2.38 2.93 -10.32
CA PRO A 53 -1.74 2.57 -11.59
C PRO A 53 -0.22 2.61 -11.46
N GLY A 54 0.43 1.43 -11.53
CA GLY A 54 1.88 1.33 -11.61
C GLY A 54 2.35 1.32 -13.08
N LYS A 55 3.55 1.86 -13.33
CA LYS A 55 4.21 1.76 -14.63
C LYS A 55 5.40 0.81 -14.52
N PRO A 56 5.42 -0.32 -15.27
CA PRO A 56 6.56 -1.25 -15.28
C PRO A 56 7.88 -0.52 -15.53
N GLY A 57 8.90 -0.86 -14.75
CA GLY A 57 10.23 -0.23 -14.79
C GLY A 57 10.37 1.05 -13.97
N ASN A 58 9.27 1.66 -13.51
CA ASN A 58 9.35 2.83 -12.65
C ASN A 58 9.59 2.42 -11.20
N ARG A 59 10.50 3.14 -10.52
CA ARG A 59 10.67 3.02 -9.07
C ARG A 59 9.62 3.86 -8.36
N TYR A 60 9.17 3.35 -7.20
CA TYR A 60 8.17 4.05 -6.40
C TYR A 60 8.53 4.07 -4.91
N ALA A 61 7.81 4.86 -4.16
CA ALA A 61 7.86 4.92 -2.71
C ALA A 61 6.46 4.84 -2.11
N VAL A 62 6.33 4.16 -0.97
CA VAL A 62 5.17 4.28 -0.10
C VAL A 62 5.42 5.45 0.83
N THR A 63 4.62 6.48 0.72
CA THR A 63 4.76 7.72 1.48
C THR A 63 3.73 7.74 2.60
N LEU A 64 4.19 7.99 3.81
CA LEU A 64 3.39 7.98 5.03
C LEU A 64 3.40 9.37 5.67
N THR A 65 2.25 9.82 6.17
CA THR A 65 2.16 11.02 7.01
C THR A 65 1.31 10.72 8.23
N ASN A 66 1.90 10.78 9.42
CA ASN A 66 1.18 10.53 10.66
C ASN A 66 0.27 11.71 11.00
N ARG A 67 -1.04 11.52 10.93
CA ARG A 67 -2.10 12.49 11.29
C ARG A 67 -2.64 12.29 12.70
N SER A 68 -2.24 11.21 13.37
CA SER A 68 -2.70 10.94 14.73
C SER A 68 -2.10 11.91 15.75
N GLY A 69 -2.71 11.99 16.95
CA GLY A 69 -2.25 12.88 18.02
C GLY A 69 -0.97 12.45 18.75
N GLY A 70 -0.32 11.32 18.35
CA GLY A 70 0.85 10.77 19.02
C GLY A 70 1.77 10.01 18.08
N ARG A 71 2.74 9.26 18.66
CA ARG A 71 3.58 8.37 17.88
C ARG A 71 2.79 7.16 17.40
N THR A 72 3.11 6.71 16.19
CA THR A 72 2.53 5.49 15.61
C THR A 72 3.62 4.58 15.11
N LEU A 73 3.38 3.27 15.23
CA LEU A 73 4.16 2.24 14.54
C LEU A 73 3.37 1.82 13.30
N THR A 74 4.03 1.83 12.15
CA THR A 74 3.46 1.38 10.88
C THR A 74 4.20 0.13 10.40
N VAL A 75 3.51 -1.02 10.41
CA VAL A 75 4.00 -2.27 9.83
C VAL A 75 3.56 -2.31 8.38
N ILE A 76 4.51 -2.31 7.45
CA ILE A 76 4.24 -2.17 6.03
C ILE A 76 4.58 -3.47 5.34
N SER A 77 3.70 -3.92 4.46
CA SER A 77 3.94 -5.03 3.55
C SER A 77 3.81 -4.59 2.09
N VAL A 78 4.65 -5.14 1.23
CA VAL A 78 4.56 -5.02 -0.22
C VAL A 78 4.59 -6.43 -0.79
N ASP A 79 3.56 -6.78 -1.55
CA ASP A 79 3.38 -8.13 -2.10
C ASP A 79 3.39 -9.22 -1.02
N GLY A 80 2.80 -8.94 0.14
CA GLY A 80 2.79 -9.87 1.27
C GLY A 80 4.12 -10.04 1.99
N VAL A 81 5.13 -9.20 1.69
CA VAL A 81 6.46 -9.22 2.30
C VAL A 81 6.65 -7.98 3.17
N ASN A 82 7.01 -8.17 4.44
CA ASN A 82 7.33 -7.08 5.36
C ASN A 82 8.54 -6.30 4.83
N VAL A 83 8.43 -4.97 4.77
CA VAL A 83 9.46 -4.11 4.17
C VAL A 83 10.72 -3.94 5.06
N VAL A 84 10.63 -4.31 6.35
CA VAL A 84 11.74 -4.23 7.30
C VAL A 84 12.46 -5.56 7.44
N SER A 85 11.73 -6.67 7.70
CA SER A 85 12.33 -7.99 7.95
C SER A 85 12.55 -8.80 6.66
N GLY A 86 11.78 -8.53 5.58
CA GLY A 86 11.80 -9.34 4.35
C GLY A 86 11.07 -10.68 4.47
N GLU A 87 10.45 -10.96 5.61
CA GLU A 87 9.64 -12.16 5.87
C GLU A 87 8.22 -12.01 5.33
N THR A 88 7.48 -13.11 5.30
CA THR A 88 6.02 -13.04 5.08
C THR A 88 5.39 -12.13 6.12
N ALA A 89 4.62 -11.13 5.68
CA ALA A 89 4.15 -10.07 6.54
C ALA A 89 3.12 -10.56 7.57
N ALA A 90 3.31 -10.12 8.82
CA ALA A 90 2.39 -10.28 9.92
C ALA A 90 2.31 -8.97 10.74
N HIS A 91 1.18 -8.74 11.40
CA HIS A 91 0.94 -7.48 12.10
C HIS A 91 1.84 -7.27 13.34
N ASP A 92 2.32 -8.34 13.94
CA ASP A 92 3.17 -8.35 15.13
C ASP A 92 4.65 -8.05 14.84
N GLN A 93 5.04 -8.00 13.56
CA GLN A 93 6.42 -7.74 13.14
C GLN A 93 6.84 -6.28 13.34
N THR A 94 8.14 -6.03 13.11
CA THR A 94 8.73 -4.69 13.14
C THR A 94 8.23 -3.80 12.00
N GLY A 95 8.20 -2.48 12.24
CA GLY A 95 7.78 -1.47 11.29
C GLY A 95 8.52 -0.15 11.51
N TYR A 96 7.99 0.91 10.93
CA TYR A 96 8.52 2.27 11.07
C TYR A 96 7.72 3.03 12.12
N VAL A 97 8.43 3.72 13.01
CA VAL A 97 7.82 4.62 14.00
C VAL A 97 7.81 6.03 13.44
N LEU A 98 6.65 6.66 13.47
CA LEU A 98 6.43 8.03 13.02
C LEU A 98 5.97 8.89 14.19
N ASN A 99 6.62 10.02 14.44
CA ASN A 99 6.13 11.04 15.37
C ASN A 99 4.86 11.69 14.82
N HIS A 100 4.12 12.38 15.67
CA HIS A 100 3.00 13.22 15.22
C HIS A 100 3.43 14.21 14.13
N GLY A 101 2.67 14.28 13.04
CA GLY A 101 2.94 15.14 11.89
C GLY A 101 4.14 14.71 11.03
N GLN A 102 4.84 13.64 11.40
CA GLN A 102 6.01 13.20 10.63
C GLN A 102 5.60 12.63 9.28
N HIS A 103 6.38 13.02 8.26
CA HIS A 103 6.34 12.51 6.90
C HIS A 103 7.55 11.59 6.66
N ALA A 104 7.33 10.43 6.03
CA ALA A 104 8.38 9.48 5.69
C ALA A 104 8.11 8.81 4.34
N GLN A 105 9.16 8.60 3.56
CA GLN A 105 9.12 7.83 2.32
C GLN A 105 9.82 6.49 2.50
N ILE A 106 9.10 5.40 2.30
CA ILE A 106 9.61 4.04 2.34
C ILE A 106 9.87 3.62 0.90
N THR A 107 11.14 3.56 0.53
CA THR A 107 11.59 3.44 -0.85
C THR A 107 11.97 2.02 -1.27
N GLY A 108 11.94 1.04 -0.33
CA GLY A 108 12.35 -0.33 -0.62
C GLY A 108 12.37 -1.23 0.63
N TRP A 109 12.65 -2.52 0.41
CA TRP A 109 12.88 -3.47 1.50
C TRP A 109 14.21 -3.20 2.18
N ARG A 110 14.23 -3.20 3.52
CA ARG A 110 15.45 -3.03 4.31
C ARG A 110 16.44 -4.17 4.07
N LYS A 111 17.68 -3.79 3.75
CA LYS A 111 18.82 -4.71 3.76
C LYS A 111 19.62 -4.60 5.05
N ASN A 112 19.64 -3.41 5.65
CA ASN A 112 20.21 -3.07 6.95
C ASN A 112 19.75 -1.65 7.33
N LEU A 113 20.28 -1.09 8.43
CA LEU A 113 19.90 0.25 8.90
C LEU A 113 20.30 1.38 7.94
N ALA A 114 21.19 1.15 6.99
CA ALA A 114 21.68 2.17 6.08
C ALA A 114 21.15 2.01 4.64
N ARG A 115 20.68 0.83 4.24
CA ARG A 115 20.40 0.52 2.84
C ARG A 115 19.06 -0.19 2.64
N VAL A 116 18.47 0.05 1.48
CA VAL A 116 17.26 -0.63 1.00
C VAL A 116 17.49 -1.21 -0.40
N ALA A 117 16.69 -2.21 -0.76
CA ALA A 117 16.49 -2.62 -2.13
C ALA A 117 15.27 -1.88 -2.67
N ALA A 118 15.44 -1.02 -3.67
CA ALA A 118 14.40 -0.13 -4.15
C ALA A 118 13.17 -0.89 -4.66
N PHE A 119 11.98 -0.37 -4.40
CA PHE A 119 10.75 -0.85 -5.03
C PHE A 119 10.73 -0.43 -6.50
N GLU A 120 10.43 -1.38 -7.37
CA GLU A 120 10.29 -1.16 -8.80
C GLU A 120 9.10 -1.95 -9.33
N PHE A 121 8.20 -1.31 -10.05
CA PHE A 121 7.09 -2.01 -10.70
C PHE A 121 7.61 -2.94 -11.77
N THR A 122 7.19 -4.20 -11.75
CA THR A 122 7.62 -5.22 -12.71
C THR A 122 6.49 -6.21 -12.99
N ALA A 123 6.64 -7.05 -14.01
CA ALA A 123 5.71 -8.16 -14.23
C ALA A 123 5.76 -9.15 -13.07
N LEU A 124 4.63 -9.76 -12.73
CA LEU A 124 4.48 -10.67 -11.59
C LEU A 124 5.59 -11.74 -11.50
N PRO A 125 6.00 -12.46 -12.56
CA PRO A 125 7.04 -13.47 -12.47
C PRO A 125 8.41 -12.93 -12.01
N ASN A 126 8.67 -11.65 -12.25
CA ASN A 126 9.90 -10.96 -11.89
C ASN A 126 9.82 -10.28 -10.52
N SER A 127 8.64 -10.29 -9.87
CA SER A 127 8.47 -9.71 -8.55
C SER A 127 9.33 -10.44 -7.50
N TYR A 128 9.74 -9.71 -6.47
CA TYR A 128 10.51 -10.28 -5.37
C TYR A 128 9.73 -11.40 -4.66
N ALA A 129 8.45 -11.19 -4.41
CA ALA A 129 7.59 -12.18 -3.78
C ALA A 129 7.47 -13.47 -4.60
N ALA A 130 7.23 -13.38 -5.91
CA ALA A 130 7.16 -14.55 -6.79
C ALA A 130 8.50 -15.31 -6.83
N ARG A 131 9.62 -14.60 -6.97
CA ARG A 131 10.97 -15.19 -7.00
C ARG A 131 11.39 -15.81 -5.66
N THR A 132 10.74 -15.44 -4.57
CA THR A 132 10.95 -16.03 -3.23
C THR A 132 9.85 -17.02 -2.83
N GLY A 133 9.07 -17.53 -3.80
CA GLY A 133 8.06 -18.57 -3.58
C GLY A 133 6.76 -18.09 -2.95
N ARG A 134 6.44 -16.80 -3.01
CA ARG A 134 5.25 -16.18 -2.39
C ARG A 134 4.40 -15.38 -3.39
N PRO A 135 3.95 -15.95 -4.53
CA PRO A 135 3.29 -15.23 -5.60
C PRO A 135 1.85 -14.79 -5.28
N ASP A 136 1.21 -15.36 -4.26
CA ASP A 136 -0.24 -15.24 -4.04
C ASP A 136 -0.69 -13.83 -3.67
N ASN A 137 0.17 -13.06 -2.99
CA ASN A 137 -0.12 -11.71 -2.51
C ASN A 137 0.53 -10.60 -3.34
N VAL A 138 0.90 -10.89 -4.59
CA VAL A 138 1.49 -9.89 -5.49
C VAL A 138 0.42 -8.89 -5.96
N GLY A 139 0.79 -7.61 -6.01
CA GLY A 139 -0.10 -6.51 -6.42
C GLY A 139 -0.82 -5.83 -5.25
N VAL A 140 -0.30 -5.94 -4.01
CA VAL A 140 -0.91 -5.31 -2.83
C VAL A 140 0.13 -4.67 -1.92
N ILE A 141 -0.20 -3.50 -1.39
CA ILE A 141 0.50 -2.80 -0.33
C ILE A 141 -0.42 -2.79 0.90
N GLY A 142 0.07 -3.26 2.03
CA GLY A 142 -0.62 -3.25 3.32
C GLY A 142 0.10 -2.36 4.31
N VAL A 143 -0.65 -1.57 5.10
CA VAL A 143 -0.12 -0.76 6.21
C VAL A 143 -0.98 -1.00 7.44
N ALA A 144 -0.39 -1.62 8.46
CA ALA A 144 -1.02 -1.79 9.77
C ALA A 144 -0.46 -0.74 10.73
N VAL A 145 -1.34 0.07 11.32
CA VAL A 145 -1.00 1.20 12.18
C VAL A 145 -1.33 0.86 13.63
N PHE A 146 -0.39 1.14 14.52
CA PHE A 146 -0.55 0.94 15.96
C PHE A 146 -0.24 2.23 16.70
N ARG A 147 -1.03 2.54 17.72
CA ARG A 147 -0.74 3.60 18.69
C ARG A 147 0.30 3.16 19.68
N GLU A 148 1.07 4.13 20.17
CA GLU A 148 1.98 3.90 21.29
C GLU A 148 1.20 3.84 22.59
N LYS A 149 1.59 2.93 23.46
CA LYS A 149 1.06 2.84 24.83
C LYS A 149 1.47 4.07 25.63
N VAL A 150 0.49 4.83 26.04
CA VAL A 150 0.71 5.99 26.91
C VAL A 150 1.12 5.49 28.30
N ARG A 151 2.35 5.80 28.72
CA ARG A 151 2.76 5.58 30.10
C ARG A 151 2.25 6.72 30.96
N TYR A 152 1.35 6.42 31.88
CA TYR A 152 0.99 7.37 32.90
C TYR A 152 2.19 7.57 33.82
N VAL A 153 2.77 8.74 33.82
CA VAL A 153 3.76 9.17 34.82
C VAL A 153 2.95 9.90 35.90
N PRO A 154 2.78 9.30 37.09
CA PRO A 154 2.10 9.99 38.18
C PRO A 154 2.86 11.30 38.50
N PRO A 155 2.13 12.37 38.89
CA PRO A 155 2.80 13.55 39.41
C PRO A 155 3.75 13.17 40.55
N PRO A 156 4.91 13.81 40.66
CA PRO A 156 5.80 13.56 41.78
C PRO A 156 5.04 13.76 43.08
N GLU A 157 5.03 12.73 43.93
CA GLU A 157 4.43 12.85 45.26
C GLU A 157 5.18 13.94 46.02
N PRO A 158 4.45 14.81 46.77
CA PRO A 158 5.11 15.78 47.63
C PRO A 158 5.98 15.01 48.64
N VAL A 159 7.27 15.21 48.55
CA VAL A 159 8.27 14.59 49.45
C VAL A 159 8.01 15.00 50.90
N SER A 160 7.28 14.13 51.62
CA SER A 160 7.26 14.22 53.10
C SER A 160 8.64 13.76 53.63
N PRO A 161 9.18 14.40 54.66
CA PRO A 161 10.53 14.03 55.20
C PRO A 161 10.55 12.60 55.69
N PRO A 162 11.68 11.90 55.60
CA PRO A 162 11.78 10.46 55.81
C PRO A 162 11.61 10.09 57.30
N LEU A 163 10.56 9.35 57.58
CA LEU A 163 10.48 8.54 58.79
C LEU A 163 11.11 7.18 58.47
N SER A 164 12.28 6.99 59.09
CA SER A 164 13.01 5.73 59.05
C SER A 164 12.14 4.58 59.60
N ARG A 165 11.97 3.51 58.84
CA ARG A 165 11.70 2.19 59.43
C ARG A 165 12.11 1.03 58.51
N SER A 166 12.77 0.14 59.17
CA SER A 166 13.49 -1.05 58.79
C SER A 166 12.73 -2.14 58.06
N LYS A 167 13.49 -2.82 57.20
CA LYS A 167 13.64 -4.26 56.90
C LYS A 167 12.49 -5.23 57.10
N SER A 168 12.18 -6.00 56.07
CA SER A 168 12.21 -7.47 55.88
C SER A 168 11.53 -7.76 54.57
N GLY A 169 12.05 -8.48 53.64
CA GLY A 169 12.63 -9.80 53.61
C GLY A 169 11.60 -10.78 53.13
N ALA A 170 11.69 -11.25 51.88
CA ALA A 170 11.55 -12.64 51.49
C ALA A 170 11.29 -12.82 49.99
N ALA A 171 12.09 -13.67 49.47
CA ALA A 171 12.12 -14.22 48.14
C ALA A 171 11.11 -15.38 47.96
N GLN A 172 11.02 -15.81 46.74
CA GLN A 172 10.76 -17.14 46.16
C GLN A 172 9.72 -17.05 45.03
N ASP A 173 9.85 -17.65 43.94
CA ASP A 173 10.65 -18.68 43.26
C ASP A 173 9.65 -19.40 42.31
N SER A 174 10.15 -19.67 41.09
CA SER A 174 9.86 -20.80 40.21
C SER A 174 8.44 -21.08 39.71
N ALA A 175 8.27 -21.22 38.41
CA ALA A 175 8.30 -22.51 37.71
C ALA A 175 7.96 -22.46 36.23
N ARG A 176 8.76 -23.14 35.49
CA ARG A 176 8.68 -23.71 34.16
C ARG A 176 7.34 -24.34 33.78
N GLY A 177 7.02 -24.27 32.49
CA GLY A 177 6.04 -25.12 31.83
C GLY A 177 6.28 -25.13 30.32
N ASP A 178 6.97 -26.15 29.89
CA ASP A 178 7.17 -26.60 28.53
C ASP A 178 5.89 -27.25 27.99
N ALA A 179 5.51 -27.05 26.73
CA ALA A 179 4.76 -28.04 25.95
C ALA A 179 4.82 -27.77 24.45
N THR A 180 5.43 -28.68 23.81
CA THR A 180 5.50 -29.10 22.41
C THR A 180 4.13 -29.31 21.75
N ALA A 181 4.15 -29.09 20.41
CA ALA A 181 3.78 -30.07 19.39
C ALA A 181 2.69 -29.78 18.39
N GLN A 182 3.08 -30.04 17.20
CA GLN A 182 2.40 -30.74 16.11
C GLN A 182 1.50 -29.97 15.15
N ALA A 183 2.05 -29.90 13.94
CA ALA A 183 1.33 -29.72 12.68
C ALA A 183 0.51 -30.96 12.32
N PRO A 184 -0.54 -30.82 11.56
CA PRO A 184 -0.90 -31.84 10.59
C PRO A 184 -0.95 -31.33 9.15
N ALA A 185 -0.62 -32.28 8.28
CA ALA A 185 -0.46 -32.22 6.87
C ALA A 185 -1.75 -31.92 6.09
N SER A 186 -1.53 -31.39 4.90
CA SER A 186 -2.49 -31.14 3.82
C SER A 186 -3.10 -32.43 3.24
N PRO A 187 -4.27 -32.33 2.60
CA PRO A 187 -4.55 -33.18 1.44
C PRO A 187 -4.56 -32.39 0.14
N SER A 188 -3.83 -32.92 -0.81
CA SER A 188 -3.83 -32.57 -2.22
C SER A 188 -5.20 -32.90 -2.84
N ALA A 189 -5.80 -31.91 -3.49
CA ALA A 189 -6.87 -32.14 -4.44
C ALA A 189 -6.34 -31.75 -5.83
N SER A 190 -6.14 -32.76 -6.65
CA SER A 190 -5.85 -32.67 -8.07
C SER A 190 -7.11 -32.18 -8.83
N ASN A 191 -7.03 -31.00 -9.42
CA ASN A 191 -7.98 -30.58 -10.45
C ASN A 191 -7.22 -30.44 -11.76
N GLU A 192 -7.52 -31.37 -12.68
CA GLU A 192 -7.13 -31.30 -14.08
C GLU A 192 -7.90 -30.17 -14.76
N ALA A 193 -7.35 -28.96 -14.71
CA ALA A 193 -7.76 -27.87 -15.58
C ALA A 193 -7.17 -28.12 -16.98
N SER A 194 -7.97 -28.03 -18.03
CA SER A 194 -7.57 -28.15 -19.43
C SER A 194 -6.35 -27.28 -19.75
N ALA A 195 -5.49 -27.72 -20.67
CA ALA A 195 -4.24 -27.05 -21.04
C ALA A 195 -4.48 -25.59 -21.49
N ASP A 196 -5.59 -25.32 -22.17
CA ASP A 196 -5.96 -24.00 -22.65
C ASP A 196 -6.29 -23.03 -21.52
N ALA A 197 -7.04 -23.47 -20.50
CA ALA A 197 -7.31 -22.66 -19.32
C ALA A 197 -6.03 -22.39 -18.48
N ARG A 198 -5.03 -23.26 -18.57
CA ARG A 198 -3.71 -23.03 -17.95
C ARG A 198 -2.88 -22.03 -18.73
N ALA A 199 -2.94 -22.05 -20.06
CA ALA A 199 -2.26 -21.07 -20.92
C ALA A 199 -2.84 -19.66 -20.71
N GLU A 200 -4.16 -19.49 -20.75
CA GLU A 200 -4.82 -18.22 -20.49
C GLU A 200 -4.54 -17.67 -19.09
N ARG A 201 -4.53 -18.53 -18.06
CA ARG A 201 -4.17 -18.13 -16.70
C ARG A 201 -2.71 -17.70 -16.58
N ARG A 202 -1.79 -18.34 -17.32
CA ARG A 202 -0.38 -17.95 -17.36
C ARG A 202 -0.20 -16.59 -18.03
N ASP A 203 -0.88 -16.33 -19.13
CA ASP A 203 -0.83 -15.06 -19.83
C ASP A 203 -1.43 -13.93 -18.98
N GLN A 204 -2.56 -14.17 -18.30
CA GLN A 204 -3.14 -13.22 -17.36
C GLN A 204 -2.23 -12.96 -16.15
N GLN A 205 -1.57 -13.99 -15.62
CA GLN A 205 -0.60 -13.83 -14.53
C GLN A 205 0.65 -13.06 -14.98
N GLN A 206 1.12 -13.24 -16.21
CA GLN A 206 2.25 -12.49 -16.76
C GLN A 206 1.94 -11.01 -16.97
N GLN A 207 0.67 -10.67 -17.18
CA GLN A 207 0.20 -9.29 -17.35
C GLN A 207 -0.01 -8.55 -16.03
N ARG A 208 -0.12 -9.27 -14.89
CA ARG A 208 -0.25 -8.63 -13.56
C ARG A 208 1.04 -7.96 -13.14
N LEU A 209 0.89 -6.84 -12.45
CA LEU A 209 2.01 -6.08 -11.90
C LEU A 209 2.38 -6.58 -10.51
N GLY A 210 3.68 -6.58 -10.23
CA GLY A 210 4.27 -6.86 -8.93
C GLY A 210 5.41 -5.90 -8.65
N THR A 211 6.07 -6.08 -7.50
CA THR A 211 7.22 -5.27 -7.09
C THR A 211 8.50 -6.09 -7.16
N GLY A 212 9.43 -5.61 -7.96
CA GLY A 212 10.78 -6.16 -8.13
C GLY A 212 11.75 -5.62 -7.06
N HIS A 213 12.74 -6.46 -6.73
CA HIS A 213 13.88 -6.08 -5.92
C HIS A 213 14.86 -5.26 -6.78
N GLY A 214 14.69 -3.95 -6.77
CA GLY A 214 15.50 -3.03 -7.53
C GLY A 214 16.92 -2.86 -6.97
N ARG A 215 17.63 -1.85 -7.44
CA ARG A 215 19.01 -1.56 -7.00
C ARG A 215 19.06 -1.23 -5.51
N THR A 216 20.23 -1.47 -4.92
CA THR A 216 20.51 -1.07 -3.52
C THR A 216 20.71 0.44 -3.46
N GLU A 217 19.98 1.11 -2.56
CA GLU A 217 20.05 2.55 -2.34
C GLU A 217 20.37 2.87 -0.87
N TYR A 218 21.00 4.02 -0.65
CA TYR A 218 21.26 4.55 0.68
C TYR A 218 19.98 5.20 1.23
N ALA A 219 19.50 4.72 2.38
CA ALA A 219 18.31 5.19 3.05
C ALA A 219 18.45 4.92 4.56
N PRO A 220 19.18 5.76 5.30
CA PRO A 220 19.51 5.52 6.71
C PRO A 220 18.25 5.57 7.58
N THR A 221 18.25 4.77 8.64
CA THR A 221 17.23 4.75 9.69
C THR A 221 17.86 4.40 11.04
N GLN A 222 17.13 4.65 12.12
CA GLN A 222 17.55 4.33 13.46
C GLN A 222 16.53 3.40 14.13
N GLN A 223 17.00 2.58 15.05
CA GLN A 223 16.13 1.79 15.91
C GLN A 223 15.67 2.64 17.08
N VAL A 224 14.38 2.60 17.34
CA VAL A 224 13.75 3.28 18.46
C VAL A 224 12.83 2.31 19.21
N ALA A 225 12.73 2.48 20.52
CA ALA A 225 11.80 1.72 21.32
C ALA A 225 10.36 2.17 21.02
N PHE A 226 9.44 1.19 20.95
CA PHE A 226 8.02 1.42 20.81
C PHE A 226 7.24 0.29 21.52
N GLU A 227 6.30 0.65 22.36
CA GLU A 227 5.39 -0.28 23.03
C GLU A 227 4.00 -0.06 22.45
N ARG A 228 3.41 -1.08 21.83
CA ARG A 228 2.06 -1.01 21.25
C ARG A 228 1.03 -0.88 22.36
N ALA A 229 0.01 -0.05 22.16
CA ALA A 229 -1.12 0.07 23.07
C ALA A 229 -1.95 -1.23 23.11
N GLN A 230 -2.00 -1.94 21.99
CA GLN A 230 -2.73 -3.20 21.83
C GLN A 230 -2.07 -4.11 20.79
N SER A 231 -2.44 -5.39 20.75
CA SER A 231 -1.89 -6.39 19.83
C SER A 231 -2.49 -6.32 18.41
N THR A 232 -3.73 -5.83 18.30
CA THR A 232 -4.40 -5.62 17.00
C THR A 232 -4.11 -4.23 16.46
N PRO A 233 -4.00 -4.04 15.14
CA PRO A 233 -3.81 -2.71 14.56
C PRO A 233 -5.04 -1.81 14.84
N ASP A 234 -4.77 -0.53 15.13
CA ASP A 234 -5.80 0.51 15.26
C ASP A 234 -6.39 0.88 13.89
N GLU A 235 -5.60 0.75 12.84
CA GLU A 235 -6.01 0.98 11.45
C GLU A 235 -5.28 0.00 10.53
N LEU A 236 -6.02 -0.54 9.55
CA LEU A 236 -5.47 -1.39 8.49
C LEU A 236 -5.82 -0.77 7.14
N ILE A 237 -4.79 -0.38 6.39
CA ILE A 237 -4.92 0.23 5.07
C ILE A 237 -4.43 -0.77 4.03
N THR A 238 -5.24 -1.00 2.99
CA THR A 238 -4.90 -1.89 1.88
C THR A 238 -5.03 -1.14 0.57
N ILE A 239 -3.98 -1.13 -0.22
CA ILE A 239 -3.90 -0.50 -1.53
C ILE A 239 -3.50 -1.57 -2.54
N HIS A 240 -4.33 -1.81 -3.53
CA HIS A 240 -3.99 -2.67 -4.66
C HIS A 240 -3.32 -1.86 -5.75
N TYR A 241 -2.49 -2.49 -6.55
CA TYR A 241 -1.90 -1.83 -7.70
C TYR A 241 -1.80 -2.78 -8.88
N ASP A 242 -1.93 -2.24 -10.07
CA ASP A 242 -1.71 -2.96 -11.32
C ASP A 242 -1.31 -1.97 -12.42
N SER A 243 -1.05 -2.48 -13.62
CA SER A 243 -0.80 -1.63 -14.78
C SER A 243 -2.03 -0.78 -15.10
N ARG A 244 -1.80 0.42 -15.65
CA ARG A 244 -2.89 1.31 -16.04
C ARG A 244 -3.88 0.62 -16.99
N ASP A 245 -3.38 -0.18 -17.93
CA ASP A 245 -4.20 -0.86 -18.92
C ASP A 245 -5.09 -1.94 -18.28
N ASN A 246 -4.56 -2.69 -17.32
CA ASN A 246 -5.33 -3.66 -16.55
C ASN A 246 -6.42 -2.95 -15.72
N LEU A 247 -6.11 -1.81 -15.10
CA LEU A 247 -7.07 -1.04 -14.32
C LEU A 247 -8.18 -0.43 -15.20
N ILE A 248 -7.87 -0.05 -16.44
CA ILE A 248 -8.88 0.37 -17.43
C ILE A 248 -9.74 -0.83 -17.85
N ALA A 249 -9.12 -1.98 -18.11
CA ALA A 249 -9.83 -3.19 -18.51
C ALA A 249 -10.81 -3.68 -17.44
N MET A 250 -10.43 -3.59 -16.15
CA MET A 250 -11.31 -3.94 -15.02
C MET A 250 -12.30 -2.83 -14.64
N GLY A 251 -12.23 -1.65 -15.28
CA GLY A 251 -13.16 -0.54 -15.03
C GLY A 251 -12.80 0.31 -13.79
N ALA A 252 -11.65 0.07 -13.15
CA ALA A 252 -11.19 0.89 -12.02
C ALA A 252 -10.78 2.31 -12.46
N ILE A 253 -10.24 2.42 -13.66
CA ILE A 253 -9.93 3.71 -14.30
C ILE A 253 -10.90 3.92 -15.47
N PRO A 254 -11.57 5.09 -15.55
CA PRO A 254 -12.43 5.39 -16.69
C PRO A 254 -11.65 5.30 -18.00
N ARG A 255 -12.26 4.65 -19.00
CA ARG A 255 -11.67 4.59 -20.34
C ARG A 255 -11.61 6.00 -20.93
N PRO A 256 -10.44 6.45 -21.42
CA PRO A 256 -10.36 7.74 -22.10
C PRO A 256 -11.37 7.76 -23.24
N LEU A 257 -12.19 8.80 -23.31
CA LEU A 257 -13.05 9.01 -24.47
C LEU A 257 -12.12 9.17 -25.68
N ALA A 258 -12.26 8.25 -26.64
CA ALA A 258 -11.53 8.35 -27.89
C ALA A 258 -11.90 9.69 -28.55
N ARG A 259 -10.96 10.63 -28.58
CA ARG A 259 -11.14 11.80 -29.44
C ARG A 259 -11.19 11.25 -30.85
N PRO A 260 -12.21 11.63 -31.69
CA PRO A 260 -12.23 11.20 -33.07
C PRO A 260 -10.90 11.61 -33.71
N HIS A 261 -10.09 10.61 -34.07
CA HIS A 261 -8.90 10.85 -34.87
C HIS A 261 -9.40 11.47 -36.19
N ARG A 262 -9.13 12.77 -36.36
CA ARG A 262 -9.22 13.31 -37.71
C ARG A 262 -8.18 12.55 -38.53
N THR A 263 -8.65 11.75 -39.46
CA THR A 263 -7.79 11.15 -40.46
C THR A 263 -7.05 12.30 -41.15
N PRO A 264 -5.69 12.27 -41.19
CA PRO A 264 -4.95 13.31 -41.89
C PRO A 264 -5.49 13.48 -43.31
N GLU A 265 -5.95 14.66 -43.65
CA GLU A 265 -6.44 14.98 -44.98
C GLU A 265 -5.27 15.51 -45.81
N PRO A 266 -4.96 14.89 -46.97
CA PRO A 266 -3.79 15.27 -47.77
C PRO A 266 -3.94 16.67 -48.41
N PHE A 267 -5.17 17.17 -48.52
CA PHE A 267 -5.47 18.49 -49.09
C PHE A 267 -6.41 19.29 -48.18
N PRO A 268 -5.94 19.65 -46.95
CA PRO A 268 -6.72 20.54 -46.11
C PRO A 268 -6.86 21.90 -46.82
N ALA A 269 -7.97 22.59 -46.58
CA ALA A 269 -8.33 23.83 -47.28
C ALA A 269 -7.17 24.74 -47.65
N PRO A 270 -7.15 25.38 -48.85
CA PRO A 270 -6.02 26.14 -49.37
C PRO A 270 -5.76 27.33 -48.46
N VAL A 271 -4.58 27.32 -47.85
CA VAL A 271 -4.01 28.43 -47.11
C VAL A 271 -2.86 28.99 -47.94
N GLY A 272 -3.05 29.98 -48.69
CA GLY A 272 -2.05 30.79 -49.40
C GLY A 272 -0.64 30.24 -49.43
N PHE A 273 0.36 31.10 -49.22
CA PHE A 273 1.77 30.72 -49.15
C PHE A 273 2.15 30.10 -47.80
N VAL A 274 3.19 29.25 -47.77
CA VAL A 274 3.70 28.58 -46.57
C VAL A 274 4.25 29.65 -45.59
N PRO A 275 3.66 29.77 -44.35
CA PRO A 275 4.23 30.69 -43.36
C PRO A 275 5.49 30.09 -42.69
N ASP A 276 6.36 30.96 -42.26
CA ASP A 276 7.53 30.54 -41.46
C ASP A 276 7.10 29.88 -40.14
N PRO A 277 7.78 28.80 -39.72
CA PRO A 277 7.46 28.15 -38.44
C PRO A 277 7.80 29.10 -37.27
N PRO A 278 6.99 29.08 -36.18
CA PRO A 278 7.27 29.89 -35.00
C PRO A 278 8.64 29.55 -34.43
N ARG A 279 9.42 30.56 -34.04
CA ARG A 279 10.73 30.38 -33.42
C ARG A 279 10.54 29.61 -32.10
N ARG A 280 11.30 28.54 -31.92
CA ARG A 280 11.38 27.84 -30.62
C ARG A 280 12.21 28.73 -29.67
N TRP A 281 11.66 29.11 -28.58
CA TRP A 281 12.34 29.76 -27.46
C TRP A 281 13.01 28.70 -26.56
#